data_011f3ed881103117d4fe1ad1dc12a4a8
#
_entry.id   011f3ed881103117d4fe1ad1dc12a4a8
#
_cell.length_a   1.000
_cell.length_b   1.000
_cell.length_c   1.000
_cell.angle_alpha   90.00
_cell.angle_beta   90.00
_cell.angle_gamma   90.00
#
_symmetry.space_group_name_H-M   'P 1'
#
loop_
_entity.id
_entity.type
_entity.pdbx_description
1 polymer ?
#
loop_
_entity_poly.entity_id
_entity_poly.type
_entity_poly.pdbx_seq_one_letter_code
_entity_poly.pdbx_strand_id
1 'polypeptide(L)'
;IKYFGENHTTTDYEEFEDVFVALKNNEVDYGILPIENSCTGAITTVYDLLVKYGLYIVGEECIKIDQNLIGIRGSKLKDIKEIYSHPQGFEQSRKFLNKQSNLKLIPFHNTAISAKYISELNDKSKAAIASLRAAKIYGLDVIEKEINDKDNNHTKFIIVGRKLESSKECNKITVVFSLDDKAGTLYNLLRHFAENNINMIKIESRPSKNEPWQYLLYVDFE
;
A
#
# COMPACT_ATOMS: atom_id res chain seq x y z
N ILE A 1 11.28 8.94 -1.77
CA ILE A 1 12.36 9.21 -2.76
C ILE A 1 11.72 9.51 -4.12
N LYS A 2 10.86 8.63 -4.66
CA LYS A 2 10.29 8.81 -6.00
C LYS A 2 9.48 10.12 -6.14
N TYR A 3 8.71 10.48 -5.15
CA TYR A 3 7.89 11.71 -5.13
C TYR A 3 8.67 12.93 -4.60
N PHE A 4 9.36 12.80 -3.46
CA PHE A 4 10.00 13.93 -2.79
C PHE A 4 11.50 14.10 -3.14
N GLY A 5 12.10 13.22 -3.93
CA GLY A 5 13.55 13.21 -4.17
C GLY A 5 14.34 12.57 -3.02
N GLU A 6 15.61 12.95 -2.86
CA GLU A 6 16.52 12.32 -1.89
C GLU A 6 16.71 13.15 -0.59
N ASN A 7 16.44 14.44 -0.62
CA ASN A 7 16.71 15.36 0.48
C ASN A 7 15.50 15.53 1.40
N HIS A 8 15.07 14.46 2.07
CA HIS A 8 13.98 14.50 3.04
C HIS A 8 14.24 13.54 4.20
N THR A 9 13.68 13.84 5.36
CA THR A 9 13.65 12.93 6.50
C THR A 9 12.39 12.07 6.46
N THR A 10 12.49 10.83 6.91
CA THR A 10 11.35 9.91 7.02
C THR A 10 11.19 9.45 8.44
N THR A 11 9.94 9.35 8.90
CA THR A 11 9.57 8.77 10.19
C THR A 11 8.61 7.60 9.93
N ASP A 12 8.87 6.46 10.55
CA ASP A 12 8.05 5.27 10.42
C ASP A 12 7.01 5.26 11.55
N TYR A 13 5.80 4.81 11.23
CA TYR A 13 4.70 4.61 12.16
C TYR A 13 4.19 3.18 12.07
N GLU A 14 3.68 2.62 13.18
CA GLU A 14 3.20 1.25 13.22
C GLU A 14 1.82 1.11 12.56
N GLU A 15 0.91 2.06 12.85
CA GLU A 15 -0.46 2.06 12.35
C GLU A 15 -0.70 3.20 11.37
N PHE A 16 -1.62 2.97 10.43
CA PHE A 16 -2.00 4.02 9.47
C PHE A 16 -2.56 5.26 10.18
N GLU A 17 -3.30 5.08 11.26
CA GLU A 17 -3.88 6.18 12.01
C GLU A 17 -2.83 7.09 12.65
N ASP A 18 -1.69 6.54 13.07
CA ASP A 18 -0.61 7.32 13.67
C ASP A 18 -0.05 8.37 12.68
N VAL A 19 0.00 8.02 11.38
CA VAL A 19 0.39 8.97 10.33
C VAL A 19 -0.58 10.17 10.26
N PHE A 20 -1.89 9.91 10.38
CA PHE A 20 -2.89 10.97 10.37
C PHE A 20 -2.81 11.85 11.61
N VAL A 21 -2.56 11.25 12.78
CA VAL A 21 -2.35 11.97 14.04
C VAL A 21 -1.10 12.85 13.95
N ALA A 22 0.01 12.32 13.48
CA ALA A 22 1.27 13.06 13.29
C ALA A 22 1.10 14.25 12.34
N LEU A 23 0.35 14.08 11.23
CA LEU A 23 -0.02 15.17 10.33
C LEU A 23 -0.82 16.26 11.03
N LYS A 24 -1.83 15.88 11.82
CA LYS A 24 -2.66 16.86 12.57
C LYS A 24 -1.86 17.61 13.62
N ASN A 25 -0.91 16.94 14.25
CA ASN A 25 -0.03 17.54 15.28
C ASN A 25 1.13 18.37 14.67
N ASN A 26 1.26 18.45 13.35
CA ASN A 26 2.39 19.09 12.65
C ASN A 26 3.77 18.45 12.96
N GLU A 27 3.78 17.17 13.28
CA GLU A 27 5.02 16.41 13.50
C GLU A 27 5.69 16.04 12.18
N VAL A 28 4.87 15.87 11.13
CA VAL A 28 5.31 15.62 9.75
C VAL A 28 4.56 16.54 8.77
N ASP A 29 5.18 16.82 7.63
CA ASP A 29 4.56 17.68 6.60
C ASP A 29 3.61 16.90 5.70
N TYR A 30 3.97 15.67 5.35
CA TYR A 30 3.19 14.78 4.50
C TYR A 30 3.16 13.37 5.06
N GLY A 31 2.06 12.67 4.81
CA GLY A 31 1.92 11.23 5.07
C GLY A 31 1.91 10.45 3.76
N ILE A 32 2.53 9.27 3.73
CA ILE A 32 2.46 8.34 2.59
C ILE A 32 1.73 7.09 3.05
N LEU A 33 0.62 6.76 2.41
CA LEU A 33 -0.23 5.65 2.78
C LEU A 33 -0.67 4.85 1.56
N PRO A 34 -0.71 3.52 1.64
CA PRO A 34 -1.26 2.70 0.56
C PRO A 34 -2.78 2.87 0.52
N ILE A 35 -3.36 3.12 -0.67
CA ILE A 35 -4.81 3.28 -0.84
C ILE A 35 -5.45 2.12 -1.59
N GLU A 36 -4.68 1.46 -2.43
CA GLU A 36 -5.16 0.37 -3.28
C GLU A 36 -4.01 -0.52 -3.72
N ASN A 37 -4.28 -1.82 -3.81
CA ASN A 37 -3.38 -2.78 -4.44
C ASN A 37 -4.11 -3.49 -5.58
N SER A 38 -3.45 -3.66 -6.72
CA SER A 38 -4.04 -4.24 -7.93
C SER A 38 -4.49 -5.70 -7.78
N CYS A 39 -4.01 -6.39 -6.75
CA CYS A 39 -4.35 -7.79 -6.47
C CYS A 39 -5.42 -7.95 -5.38
N THR A 40 -5.39 -7.09 -4.36
CA THR A 40 -6.26 -7.19 -3.17
C THR A 40 -7.33 -6.11 -3.09
N GLY A 41 -7.28 -5.11 -3.98
CA GLY A 41 -8.26 -4.03 -4.03
C GLY A 41 -7.99 -2.88 -3.06
N ALA A 42 -9.05 -2.18 -2.70
CA ALA A 42 -9.02 -0.98 -1.87
C ALA A 42 -8.60 -1.27 -0.42
N ILE A 43 -7.75 -0.39 0.12
CA ILE A 43 -7.36 -0.40 1.54
C ILE A 43 -8.30 0.53 2.28
N THR A 44 -9.46 -0.01 2.61
CA THR A 44 -10.63 0.72 3.08
C THR A 44 -10.41 1.54 4.35
N THR A 45 -9.53 1.08 5.24
CA THR A 45 -9.17 1.81 6.47
C THR A 45 -8.62 3.20 6.17
N VAL A 46 -7.82 3.35 5.11
CA VAL A 46 -7.21 4.65 4.76
C VAL A 46 -8.27 5.64 4.26
N TYR A 47 -9.29 5.17 3.53
CA TYR A 47 -10.43 6.01 3.13
C TYR A 47 -11.19 6.54 4.35
N ASP A 48 -11.48 5.66 5.31
CA ASP A 48 -12.18 6.05 6.54
C ASP A 48 -11.37 7.10 7.33
N LEU A 49 -10.05 6.96 7.38
CA LEU A 49 -9.15 7.89 8.07
C LEU A 49 -9.07 9.25 7.37
N LEU A 50 -9.07 9.29 6.04
CA LEU A 50 -9.11 10.55 5.28
C LEU A 50 -10.33 11.40 5.69
N VAL A 51 -11.50 10.79 5.76
CA VAL A 51 -12.73 11.48 6.18
C VAL A 51 -12.67 11.85 7.66
N LYS A 52 -12.27 10.90 8.53
CA LYS A 52 -12.20 11.12 9.97
C LYS A 52 -11.32 12.33 10.34
N TYR A 53 -10.18 12.48 9.69
CA TYR A 53 -9.20 13.53 9.97
C TYR A 53 -9.36 14.76 9.10
N GLY A 54 -10.16 14.71 8.03
CA GLY A 54 -10.38 15.84 7.11
C GLY A 54 -9.08 16.31 6.48
N LEU A 55 -8.24 15.37 6.00
CA LEU A 55 -6.98 15.64 5.32
C LEU A 55 -7.17 15.44 3.81
N TYR A 56 -6.23 15.98 3.03
CA TYR A 56 -6.31 16.02 1.58
C TYR A 56 -5.32 15.11 0.91
N ILE A 57 -5.72 14.46 -0.17
CA ILE A 57 -4.80 13.80 -1.09
C ILE A 57 -4.17 14.88 -1.95
N VAL A 58 -2.85 15.00 -1.90
CA VAL A 58 -2.06 16.00 -2.64
C VAL A 58 -1.16 15.38 -3.69
N GLY A 59 -1.09 14.06 -3.74
CA GLY A 59 -0.31 13.34 -4.73
C GLY A 59 -0.58 11.84 -4.71
N GLU A 60 -0.12 11.17 -5.75
CA GLU A 60 -0.25 9.71 -5.90
C GLU A 60 1.02 9.15 -6.53
N GLU A 61 1.41 7.96 -6.10
CA GLU A 61 2.49 7.18 -6.69
C GLU A 61 2.10 5.71 -6.81
N CYS A 62 2.33 5.13 -7.98
CA CYS A 62 2.13 3.71 -8.21
C CYS A 62 3.46 2.98 -8.18
N ILE A 63 3.57 1.97 -7.33
CA ILE A 63 4.80 1.19 -7.12
C ILE A 63 4.53 -0.27 -7.45
N LYS A 64 5.35 -0.84 -8.34
CA LYS A 64 5.37 -2.29 -8.58
C LYS A 64 5.91 -2.99 -7.34
N ILE A 65 5.22 -4.03 -6.91
CA ILE A 65 5.60 -4.84 -5.75
C ILE A 65 6.21 -6.14 -6.24
N ASP A 66 7.53 -6.23 -6.16
CA ASP A 66 8.26 -7.43 -6.48
C ASP A 66 8.67 -8.16 -5.20
N GLN A 67 8.27 -9.41 -5.09
CA GLN A 67 8.67 -10.30 -4.01
C GLN A 67 9.94 -11.03 -4.41
N ASN A 68 10.95 -10.99 -3.54
CA ASN A 68 12.21 -11.69 -3.77
C ASN A 68 12.55 -12.55 -2.55
N LEU A 69 13.15 -13.71 -2.78
CA LEU A 69 13.72 -14.51 -1.71
C LEU A 69 15.10 -13.97 -1.39
N ILE A 70 15.29 -13.50 -0.16
CA ILE A 70 16.54 -12.89 0.30
C ILE A 70 17.06 -13.62 1.55
N GLY A 71 18.37 -13.67 1.71
CA GLY A 71 19.01 -14.32 2.84
C GLY A 71 20.36 -13.72 3.16
N ILE A 72 21.02 -14.19 4.18
CA ILE A 72 22.37 -13.71 4.50
C ILE A 72 23.36 -14.07 3.41
N ARG A 73 24.49 -13.38 3.40
CA ARG A 73 25.50 -13.50 2.36
C ARG A 73 25.95 -14.94 2.13
N GLY A 74 25.86 -15.39 0.89
CA GLY A 74 26.25 -16.74 0.46
C GLY A 74 25.22 -17.83 0.79
N SER A 75 23.98 -17.50 1.21
CA SER A 75 22.88 -18.45 1.29
C SER A 75 22.46 -18.95 -0.09
N LYS A 76 22.06 -20.19 -0.19
CA LYS A 76 21.57 -20.83 -1.43
C LYS A 76 20.19 -21.43 -1.16
N LEU A 77 19.35 -21.45 -2.17
CA LEU A 77 17.96 -21.96 -2.06
C LEU A 77 17.90 -23.35 -1.43
N LYS A 78 18.79 -24.25 -1.78
CA LYS A 78 18.86 -25.63 -1.22
C LYS A 78 19.15 -25.70 0.28
N ASP A 79 19.72 -24.64 0.84
CA ASP A 79 20.11 -24.60 2.26
C ASP A 79 18.97 -24.05 3.13
N ILE A 80 17.96 -23.40 2.49
CA ILE A 80 16.85 -22.75 3.19
C ILE A 80 15.88 -23.79 3.76
N LYS A 81 15.53 -23.63 5.03
CA LYS A 81 14.56 -24.45 5.78
C LYS A 81 13.37 -23.62 6.27
N GLU A 82 13.59 -22.35 6.56
CA GLU A 82 12.55 -21.45 7.08
C GLU A 82 12.51 -20.15 6.25
N ILE A 83 11.28 -19.71 5.91
CA ILE A 83 11.05 -18.44 5.20
C ILE A 83 10.12 -17.57 6.04
N TYR A 84 10.51 -16.33 6.24
CA TYR A 84 9.81 -15.32 7.03
C TYR A 84 9.23 -14.26 6.12
N SER A 85 7.94 -13.94 6.26
CA SER A 85 7.28 -12.85 5.53
C SER A 85 5.92 -12.52 6.10
N HIS A 86 5.36 -11.39 5.67
CA HIS A 86 3.94 -11.13 5.84
C HIS A 86 3.11 -12.21 5.10
N PRO A 87 1.95 -12.66 5.65
CA PRO A 87 1.10 -13.65 5.01
C PRO A 87 0.80 -13.37 3.54
N GLN A 88 0.57 -12.11 3.18
CA GLN A 88 0.35 -11.69 1.80
C GLN A 88 1.55 -11.96 0.88
N GLY A 89 2.79 -11.86 1.39
CA GLY A 89 4.00 -12.20 0.64
C GLY A 89 4.04 -13.69 0.28
N PHE A 90 3.59 -14.56 1.18
CA PHE A 90 3.46 -15.99 0.89
C PHE A 90 2.37 -16.29 -0.15
N GLU A 91 1.20 -15.65 -0.03
CA GLU A 91 0.12 -15.81 -1.00
C GLU A 91 0.52 -15.38 -2.40
N GLN A 92 1.22 -14.27 -2.50
CA GLN A 92 1.70 -13.72 -3.77
C GLN A 92 2.84 -14.52 -4.41
N SER A 93 3.48 -15.42 -3.66
CA SER A 93 4.60 -16.26 -4.10
C SER A 93 4.29 -17.76 -4.03
N ARG A 94 3.01 -18.13 -4.01
CA ARG A 94 2.56 -19.51 -3.76
C ARG A 94 3.12 -20.50 -4.78
N LYS A 95 3.15 -20.15 -6.08
CA LYS A 95 3.66 -21.04 -7.13
C LYS A 95 5.13 -21.37 -6.96
N PHE A 96 5.93 -20.37 -6.56
CA PHE A 96 7.33 -20.57 -6.26
C PHE A 96 7.50 -21.45 -5.02
N LEU A 97 6.81 -21.13 -3.93
CA LEU A 97 6.91 -21.85 -2.66
C LEU A 97 6.47 -23.31 -2.78
N ASN A 98 5.41 -23.61 -3.54
CA ASN A 98 4.93 -24.96 -3.75
C ASN A 98 5.89 -25.88 -4.54
N LYS A 99 6.85 -25.30 -5.27
CA LYS A 99 7.91 -26.08 -5.94
C LYS A 99 9.02 -26.51 -4.98
N GLN A 100 9.07 -25.94 -3.80
CA GLN A 100 10.08 -26.24 -2.80
C GLN A 100 9.52 -27.23 -1.78
N SER A 101 10.20 -28.34 -1.57
CA SER A 101 9.85 -29.31 -0.56
C SER A 101 10.43 -28.91 0.81
N ASN A 102 9.69 -29.16 1.88
CA ASN A 102 10.15 -29.04 3.27
C ASN A 102 10.49 -27.64 3.76
N LEU A 103 9.90 -26.60 3.20
CA LEU A 103 10.01 -25.24 3.71
C LEU A 103 8.99 -24.98 4.82
N LYS A 104 9.45 -24.42 5.93
CA LYS A 104 8.59 -23.90 6.99
C LYS A 104 8.34 -22.41 6.72
N LEU A 105 7.09 -22.03 6.52
CA LEU A 105 6.66 -20.65 6.33
C LEU A 105 6.28 -20.05 7.68
N ILE A 106 6.92 -18.95 8.07
CA ILE A 106 6.73 -18.31 9.37
C ILE A 106 6.16 -16.91 9.13
N PRO A 107 4.89 -16.70 9.50
CA PRO A 107 4.27 -15.38 9.39
C PRO A 107 5.01 -14.35 10.24
N PHE A 108 5.21 -13.16 9.66
CA PHE A 108 5.85 -12.04 10.31
C PHE A 108 5.07 -10.74 10.05
N HIS A 109 5.30 -9.72 10.86
CA HIS A 109 4.48 -8.50 10.87
C HIS A 109 4.48 -7.76 9.52
N ASN A 110 5.67 -7.63 8.91
CA ASN A 110 5.81 -7.11 7.54
C ASN A 110 7.08 -7.65 6.88
N THR A 111 7.21 -7.42 5.56
CA THR A 111 8.32 -7.93 4.76
C THR A 111 9.66 -7.28 5.09
N ALA A 112 9.68 -5.99 5.44
CA ALA A 112 10.91 -5.28 5.78
C ALA A 112 11.45 -5.71 7.15
N ILE A 113 10.57 -5.89 8.14
CA ILE A 113 10.96 -6.44 9.47
C ILE A 113 11.45 -7.88 9.32
N SER A 114 10.86 -8.66 8.42
CA SER A 114 11.37 -10.02 8.12
C SER A 114 12.81 -9.98 7.60
N ALA A 115 13.12 -9.04 6.69
CA ALA A 115 14.47 -8.86 6.18
C ALA A 115 15.47 -8.46 7.30
N LYS A 116 15.08 -7.50 8.15
CA LYS A 116 15.87 -7.09 9.30
C LYS A 116 16.16 -8.28 10.22
N TYR A 117 15.12 -9.04 10.56
CA TYR A 117 15.24 -10.20 11.45
C TYR A 117 16.21 -11.25 10.90
N ILE A 118 16.14 -11.57 9.59
CA ILE A 118 17.08 -12.51 8.95
C ILE A 118 18.52 -11.99 9.02
N SER A 119 18.74 -10.69 8.83
CA SER A 119 20.08 -10.10 8.93
C SER A 119 20.69 -10.23 10.34
N GLU A 120 19.86 -10.08 11.36
CA GLU A 120 20.28 -10.20 12.77
C GLU A 120 20.55 -11.65 13.18
N LEU A 121 19.76 -12.61 12.68
CA LEU A 121 19.93 -14.04 12.98
C LEU A 121 21.22 -14.62 12.40
N ASN A 122 21.68 -14.11 11.27
CA ASN A 122 22.88 -14.54 10.56
C ASN A 122 22.96 -16.08 10.32
N ASP A 123 21.84 -16.70 9.97
CA ASP A 123 21.68 -18.15 9.76
C ASP A 123 21.36 -18.43 8.28
N LYS A 124 22.25 -19.18 7.59
CA LYS A 124 22.11 -19.52 6.17
C LYS A 124 20.91 -20.41 5.84
N SER A 125 20.32 -21.04 6.83
CA SER A 125 19.12 -21.87 6.66
C SER A 125 17.82 -21.10 6.67
N LYS A 126 17.89 -19.78 6.84
CA LYS A 126 16.73 -18.88 6.96
C LYS A 126 16.73 -17.83 5.85
N ALA A 127 15.56 -17.51 5.37
CA ALA A 127 15.34 -16.51 4.32
C ALA A 127 14.13 -15.65 4.64
N ALA A 128 14.02 -14.51 3.96
CA ALA A 128 12.80 -13.71 3.96
C ALA A 128 12.29 -13.48 2.54
N ILE A 129 10.97 -13.26 2.42
CA ILE A 129 10.40 -12.70 1.20
C ILE A 129 10.25 -11.20 1.42
N ALA A 130 10.99 -10.40 0.64
CA ALA A 130 10.96 -8.95 0.74
C ALA A 130 11.42 -8.27 -0.57
N SER A 131 11.47 -6.93 -0.56
CA SER A 131 11.91 -6.13 -1.70
C SER A 131 13.44 -6.14 -1.86
N LEU A 132 13.93 -5.88 -3.08
CA LEU A 132 15.36 -5.67 -3.35
C LEU A 132 15.94 -4.51 -2.51
N ARG A 133 15.13 -3.49 -2.22
CA ARG A 133 15.54 -2.36 -1.37
C ARG A 133 15.82 -2.84 0.07
N ALA A 134 14.96 -3.69 0.62
CA ALA A 134 15.18 -4.27 1.95
C ALA A 134 16.47 -5.11 1.98
N ALA A 135 16.72 -5.92 0.94
CA ALA A 135 17.96 -6.68 0.83
C ALA A 135 19.20 -5.75 0.87
N LYS A 136 19.16 -4.65 0.10
CA LYS A 136 20.26 -3.67 0.08
C LYS A 136 20.47 -2.99 1.43
N ILE A 137 19.41 -2.57 2.11
CA ILE A 137 19.47 -1.87 3.40
C ILE A 137 20.08 -2.76 4.49
N TYR A 138 19.67 -4.03 4.52
CA TYR A 138 20.09 -4.98 5.56
C TYR A 138 21.29 -5.85 5.16
N GLY A 139 21.94 -5.56 4.02
CA GLY A 139 23.14 -6.28 3.57
C GLY A 139 22.91 -7.76 3.24
N LEU A 140 21.71 -8.10 2.76
CA LEU A 140 21.31 -9.44 2.39
C LEU A 140 21.55 -9.72 0.90
N ASP A 141 21.86 -10.97 0.57
CA ASP A 141 21.93 -11.43 -0.82
C ASP A 141 20.54 -11.82 -1.33
N VAL A 142 20.32 -11.60 -2.61
CA VAL A 142 19.12 -12.07 -3.33
C VAL A 142 19.36 -13.51 -3.78
N ILE A 143 18.60 -14.44 -3.20
CA ILE A 143 18.68 -15.87 -3.53
C ILE A 143 17.88 -16.16 -4.80
N GLU A 144 16.67 -15.59 -4.93
CA GLU A 144 15.81 -15.69 -6.11
C GLU A 144 15.03 -14.39 -6.30
N LYS A 145 14.94 -13.90 -7.54
CA LYS A 145 14.26 -12.65 -7.89
C LYS A 145 12.86 -12.92 -8.39
N GLU A 146 11.96 -11.94 -8.16
CA GLU A 146 10.64 -11.88 -8.79
C GLU A 146 9.85 -13.17 -8.65
N ILE A 147 9.78 -13.70 -7.41
CA ILE A 147 9.10 -14.95 -7.10
C ILE A 147 7.57 -14.81 -7.04
N ASN A 148 7.04 -13.67 -7.47
CA ASN A 148 5.60 -13.38 -7.51
C ASN A 148 4.88 -14.32 -8.48
N ASP A 149 3.66 -14.70 -8.12
CA ASP A 149 2.76 -15.47 -9.00
C ASP A 149 2.23 -14.64 -10.19
N LYS A 150 2.19 -13.32 -10.04
CA LYS A 150 1.69 -12.35 -11.03
C LYS A 150 2.65 -11.16 -11.17
N ASP A 151 2.97 -10.78 -12.39
CA ASP A 151 3.88 -9.67 -12.68
C ASP A 151 3.22 -8.28 -12.59
N ASN A 152 1.90 -8.22 -12.45
CA ASN A 152 1.11 -6.99 -12.42
C ASN A 152 0.71 -6.55 -11.00
N ASN A 153 1.47 -6.94 -9.97
CA ASN A 153 1.22 -6.50 -8.60
C ASN A 153 1.73 -5.08 -8.40
N HIS A 154 0.81 -4.14 -8.28
CA HIS A 154 1.11 -2.73 -8.02
C HIS A 154 0.35 -2.25 -6.79
N THR A 155 1.00 -1.41 -6.00
CA THR A 155 0.34 -0.69 -4.91
C THR A 155 0.34 0.79 -5.24
N LYS A 156 -0.83 1.38 -5.17
CA LYS A 156 -1.06 2.81 -5.27
C LYS A 156 -0.92 3.43 -3.90
N PHE A 157 -0.01 4.37 -3.76
CA PHE A 157 0.19 5.15 -2.55
C PHE A 157 -0.32 6.56 -2.77
N ILE A 158 -0.99 7.10 -1.77
CA ILE A 158 -1.38 8.51 -1.73
C ILE A 158 -0.42 9.29 -0.85
N ILE A 159 -0.20 10.53 -1.24
CA ILE A 159 0.46 11.55 -0.43
C ILE A 159 -0.65 12.39 0.20
N VAL A 160 -0.65 12.46 1.53
CA VAL A 160 -1.66 13.17 2.32
C VAL A 160 -1.04 14.40 2.94
N GLY A 161 -1.72 15.53 2.79
CA GLY A 161 -1.32 16.82 3.35
C GLY A 161 -2.45 17.48 4.14
N ARG A 162 -2.09 18.51 4.93
CA ARG A 162 -3.05 19.28 5.75
C ARG A 162 -3.88 20.28 4.95
N LYS A 163 -3.41 20.67 3.77
CA LYS A 163 -4.07 21.63 2.90
C LYS A 163 -4.23 21.03 1.51
N LEU A 164 -5.25 21.45 0.81
CA LEU A 164 -5.38 21.12 -0.59
C LEU A 164 -4.29 21.85 -1.38
N GLU A 165 -3.50 21.10 -2.10
CA GLU A 165 -2.46 21.61 -2.99
C GLU A 165 -2.91 21.33 -4.43
N SER A 166 -2.89 22.35 -5.27
CA SER A 166 -3.23 22.21 -6.68
C SER A 166 -2.22 22.94 -7.54
N SER A 167 -1.85 22.35 -8.65
CA SER A 167 -1.00 22.94 -9.68
C SER A 167 -1.60 22.68 -11.06
N LYS A 168 -1.02 23.31 -12.07
CA LYS A 168 -1.43 23.05 -13.47
C LYS A 168 -1.11 21.61 -13.94
N GLU A 169 -0.30 20.90 -13.20
CA GLU A 169 0.09 19.52 -13.50
C GLU A 169 -0.87 18.50 -12.88
N CYS A 170 -1.77 18.94 -11.98
CA CYS A 170 -2.78 18.06 -11.40
C CYS A 170 -3.79 17.65 -12.47
N ASN A 171 -3.94 16.37 -12.68
CA ASN A 171 -4.80 15.77 -13.69
C ASN A 171 -5.88 14.85 -13.10
N LYS A 172 -5.99 14.79 -11.77
CA LYS A 172 -6.91 13.90 -11.07
C LYS A 172 -7.47 14.55 -9.82
N ILE A 173 -8.73 14.32 -9.55
CA ILE A 173 -9.42 14.76 -8.34
C ILE A 173 -10.02 13.54 -7.64
N THR A 174 -9.84 13.47 -6.32
CA THR A 174 -10.55 12.52 -5.45
C THR A 174 -11.54 13.29 -4.58
N VAL A 175 -12.80 12.92 -4.63
CA VAL A 175 -13.87 13.53 -3.82
C VAL A 175 -14.63 12.47 -3.04
N VAL A 176 -15.25 12.90 -1.95
CA VAL A 176 -16.15 12.06 -1.16
C VAL A 176 -17.53 12.71 -1.15
N PHE A 177 -18.53 11.96 -1.59
CA PHE A 177 -19.93 12.37 -1.55
C PHE A 177 -20.68 11.65 -0.46
N SER A 178 -21.47 12.38 0.33
CA SER A 178 -22.54 11.83 1.15
C SER A 178 -23.84 12.01 0.37
N LEU A 179 -24.57 10.93 0.14
CA LEU A 179 -25.82 10.96 -0.61
C LEU A 179 -26.98 10.53 0.30
N ASP A 180 -28.13 11.15 0.11
CA ASP A 180 -29.38 10.69 0.69
C ASP A 180 -29.73 9.29 0.20
N ASP A 181 -30.21 8.44 1.10
CA ASP A 181 -30.72 7.10 0.75
C ASP A 181 -32.13 7.20 0.14
N LYS A 182 -32.18 7.62 -1.13
CA LYS A 182 -33.38 7.79 -1.92
C LYS A 182 -33.17 7.28 -3.35
N ALA A 183 -34.22 6.74 -3.93
CA ALA A 183 -34.21 6.33 -5.34
C ALA A 183 -33.80 7.48 -6.26
N GLY A 184 -32.85 7.22 -7.15
CA GLY A 184 -32.35 8.18 -8.15
C GLY A 184 -31.24 9.11 -7.70
N THR A 185 -30.86 9.16 -6.41
CA THR A 185 -29.81 10.07 -5.93
C THR A 185 -28.45 9.78 -6.56
N LEU A 186 -28.04 8.52 -6.60
CA LEU A 186 -26.81 8.11 -7.28
C LEU A 186 -26.84 8.41 -8.79
N TYR A 187 -27.97 8.13 -9.44
CA TYR A 187 -28.15 8.45 -10.86
C TYR A 187 -27.95 9.96 -11.12
N ASN A 188 -28.56 10.81 -10.31
CA ASN A 188 -28.43 12.25 -10.45
C ASN A 188 -26.98 12.73 -10.28
N LEU A 189 -26.23 12.15 -9.33
CA LEU A 189 -24.80 12.42 -9.19
C LEU A 189 -24.03 12.01 -10.46
N LEU A 190 -24.20 10.77 -10.91
CA LEU A 190 -23.48 10.24 -12.09
C LEU A 190 -23.83 10.99 -13.39
N ARG A 191 -25.08 11.49 -13.53
CA ARG A 191 -25.49 12.30 -14.65
C ARG A 191 -24.64 13.56 -14.81
N HIS A 192 -24.27 14.23 -13.72
CA HIS A 192 -23.43 15.43 -13.79
C HIS A 192 -22.05 15.13 -14.39
N PHE A 193 -21.46 13.99 -14.06
CA PHE A 193 -20.18 13.56 -14.67
C PHE A 193 -20.36 13.32 -16.18
N ALA A 194 -21.40 12.59 -16.58
CA ALA A 194 -21.67 12.26 -17.97
C ALA A 194 -21.97 13.51 -18.83
N GLU A 195 -22.82 14.41 -18.34
CA GLU A 195 -23.21 15.64 -19.05
C GLU A 195 -22.03 16.62 -19.24
N ASN A 196 -21.03 16.56 -18.35
CA ASN A 196 -19.84 17.42 -18.43
C ASN A 196 -18.63 16.72 -19.03
N ASN A 197 -18.79 15.52 -19.60
CA ASN A 197 -17.69 14.71 -20.15
C ASN A 197 -16.53 14.49 -19.17
N ILE A 198 -16.83 14.34 -17.87
CA ILE A 198 -15.85 14.05 -16.83
C ILE A 198 -15.70 12.53 -16.74
N ASN A 199 -14.49 12.03 -16.96
CA ASN A 199 -14.20 10.60 -16.90
C ASN A 199 -13.97 10.15 -15.47
N MET A 200 -14.88 9.34 -14.91
CA MET A 200 -14.68 8.70 -13.64
C MET A 200 -13.79 7.46 -13.80
N ILE A 201 -12.70 7.42 -13.07
CA ILE A 201 -11.73 6.30 -13.08
C ILE A 201 -11.88 5.36 -11.88
N LYS A 202 -12.61 5.81 -10.84
CA LYS A 202 -12.92 4.99 -9.67
C LYS A 202 -14.22 5.44 -9.03
N ILE A 203 -14.96 4.48 -8.50
CA ILE A 203 -16.06 4.67 -7.56
C ILE A 203 -16.00 3.57 -6.50
N GLU A 204 -16.00 3.97 -5.23
CA GLU A 204 -15.95 3.06 -4.08
C GLU A 204 -17.02 3.50 -3.07
N SER A 205 -17.89 2.60 -2.64
CA SER A 205 -18.88 2.91 -1.61
C SER A 205 -18.45 2.35 -0.26
N ARG A 206 -18.58 3.17 0.78
CA ARG A 206 -18.26 2.80 2.16
C ARG A 206 -19.40 3.19 3.09
N PRO A 207 -19.80 2.31 4.04
CA PRO A 207 -20.76 2.71 5.06
C PRO A 207 -20.19 3.86 5.89
N SER A 208 -21.03 4.86 6.16
CA SER A 208 -20.70 5.94 7.09
C SER A 208 -20.53 5.40 8.50
N LYS A 209 -19.48 5.83 9.19
CA LYS A 209 -19.31 5.49 10.63
C LYS A 209 -20.18 6.34 11.55
N ASN A 210 -20.67 7.49 11.06
CA ASN A 210 -21.43 8.44 11.86
C ASN A 210 -22.94 8.17 11.81
N GLU A 211 -23.43 7.62 10.70
CA GLU A 211 -24.86 7.38 10.51
C GLU A 211 -25.10 5.97 9.96
N PRO A 212 -25.86 5.13 10.68
CA PRO A 212 -26.21 3.79 10.22
C PRO A 212 -26.94 3.83 8.87
N TRP A 213 -26.58 2.92 7.99
CA TRP A 213 -27.18 2.74 6.64
C TRP A 213 -26.94 3.88 5.66
N GLN A 214 -26.21 4.93 6.02
CA GLN A 214 -25.68 5.90 5.07
C GLN A 214 -24.37 5.41 4.46
N TYR A 215 -24.15 5.81 3.21
CA TYR A 215 -22.94 5.47 2.46
C TYR A 215 -22.22 6.71 1.99
N LEU A 216 -20.90 6.66 2.08
CA LEU A 216 -19.99 7.60 1.47
C LEU A 216 -19.49 7.03 0.14
N LEU A 217 -19.53 7.84 -0.91
CA LEU A 217 -19.02 7.47 -2.22
C LEU A 217 -17.72 8.22 -2.46
N TYR A 218 -16.64 7.47 -2.60
CA TYR A 218 -15.34 7.99 -3.02
C TYR A 218 -15.23 7.87 -4.53
N VAL A 219 -14.99 8.99 -5.17
CA VAL A 219 -14.93 9.08 -6.64
C VAL A 219 -13.62 9.71 -7.06
N ASP A 220 -12.86 9.02 -7.91
CA ASP A 220 -11.72 9.58 -8.61
C ASP A 220 -12.13 9.90 -10.05
N PHE A 221 -11.73 11.07 -10.54
CA PHE A 221 -12.00 11.48 -11.91
C PHE A 221 -10.89 12.37 -12.47
N GLU A 222 -10.83 12.41 -13.81
CA GLU A 222 -9.91 13.19 -14.64
C GLU A 222 -10.65 14.19 -15.52
#